data_b91f98c77edfce7eacc11c7941118ea3
#
_entry.id   b91f98c77edfce7eacc11c7941118ea3
#
_cell.length_a   1.000
_cell.length_b   1.000
_cell.length_c   1.000
_cell.angle_alpha   90.00
_cell.angle_beta   90.00
_cell.angle_gamma   90.00
#
_symmetry.space_group_name_H-M   'P 1'
#
loop_
_entity.id
_entity.type
_entity.pdbx_description
1 polymer ?
#
loop_
_entity_poly.entity_id
_entity_poly.type
_entity_poly.pdbx_seq_one_letter_code
_entity_poly.pdbx_strand_id
1 'polypeptide(L)'
;MLGRVGVKSLDDLYSDVPKDVIFKGEYDLPEAMSEQEVRDFFESLDKKDEKLKVFVGQGAYDHYTPSVVPYITSRSEFLTAYTPYQAEISQGTLRYIFEYQSMICALTGLDISNASMYDGPTAAAEAVKMAPTCTKRKSRVLVSSSLLPNVIKTIQTYAGYHGIELALVPCKDGQTCPDCMKAELAKNDVAGVIVPSINRYGIVEDLTGFAEAIHEEDGIFIEYCDPSALAVLKTPAEWGADIAVGDGQSLGVPMSFGGPYVGFMACRKEYVRKLPGRIVGETRDTQGRRCFCLTLQAREQHIRREKATSNICSNESLMALYVTVYMSLMGPKGLKEVNDRSYAAAHYLHDELLKTGKFAEVFDKPFLKEFVLKPLMPVERLHIKLHDGGFFAGLETEEGYVSFCATERRTKAEIDALVALVKEA
;
A
#
# COMPACT_ATOMS: atom_id res chain seq x y z
N MET A 1 27.31 -19.20 -37.61
CA MET A 1 27.17 -19.34 -36.16
C MET A 1 26.90 -20.77 -35.76
N LEU A 2 25.89 -21.45 -36.32
CA LEU A 2 25.52 -22.84 -35.95
C LEU A 2 26.71 -23.83 -36.05
N GLY A 3 27.49 -23.78 -37.17
CA GLY A 3 28.66 -24.63 -37.33
C GLY A 3 29.80 -24.35 -36.30
N ARG A 4 29.85 -23.14 -35.72
CA ARG A 4 30.83 -22.83 -34.64
C ARG A 4 30.40 -23.43 -33.30
N VAL A 5 29.09 -23.50 -33.09
CA VAL A 5 28.46 -24.12 -31.88
C VAL A 5 28.42 -25.65 -32.02
N GLY A 6 28.50 -26.17 -33.23
CA GLY A 6 28.49 -27.62 -33.53
C GLY A 6 27.06 -28.19 -33.71
N VAL A 7 26.07 -27.33 -33.99
CA VAL A 7 24.67 -27.73 -34.24
C VAL A 7 24.30 -27.44 -35.68
N LYS A 8 23.25 -28.13 -36.18
CA LYS A 8 22.80 -28.04 -37.59
C LYS A 8 21.64 -27.05 -37.74
N SER A 9 20.82 -26.90 -36.69
CA SER A 9 19.64 -26.03 -36.67
C SER A 9 19.53 -25.29 -35.34
N LEU A 10 18.59 -24.31 -35.25
CA LEU A 10 18.24 -23.67 -33.98
C LEU A 10 17.54 -24.65 -33.05
N ASP A 11 16.77 -25.59 -33.59
CA ASP A 11 16.05 -26.60 -32.79
C ASP A 11 17.00 -27.54 -32.04
N ASP A 12 18.22 -27.75 -32.56
CA ASP A 12 19.23 -28.58 -31.88
C ASP A 12 19.71 -27.94 -30.55
N LEU A 13 19.50 -26.60 -30.39
CA LEU A 13 19.82 -25.89 -29.16
C LEU A 13 18.86 -26.22 -28.02
N TYR A 14 17.70 -26.79 -28.34
CA TYR A 14 16.65 -27.17 -27.39
C TYR A 14 16.64 -28.70 -27.16
N SER A 15 17.78 -29.34 -27.37
CA SER A 15 17.90 -30.82 -27.24
C SER A 15 17.62 -31.35 -25.82
N ASP A 16 17.72 -30.50 -24.79
CA ASP A 16 17.38 -30.75 -23.39
C ASP A 16 15.88 -30.59 -23.06
N VAL A 17 15.10 -30.02 -23.99
CA VAL A 17 13.64 -29.88 -23.82
C VAL A 17 12.95 -31.18 -24.30
N PRO A 18 12.09 -31.80 -23.47
CA PRO A 18 11.30 -32.96 -23.87
C PRO A 18 10.48 -32.69 -25.13
N LYS A 19 10.50 -33.57 -26.11
CA LYS A 19 9.89 -33.37 -27.42
C LYS A 19 8.36 -33.21 -27.39
N ASP A 20 7.72 -33.80 -26.38
CA ASP A 20 6.29 -33.75 -26.13
C ASP A 20 5.79 -32.40 -25.59
N VAL A 21 6.68 -31.58 -24.99
CA VAL A 21 6.33 -30.25 -24.52
C VAL A 21 6.68 -29.15 -25.52
N ILE A 22 7.38 -29.46 -26.63
CA ILE A 22 7.66 -28.50 -27.68
C ILE A 22 6.39 -28.26 -28.50
N PHE A 23 5.86 -27.05 -28.41
CA PHE A 23 4.72 -26.63 -29.23
C PHE A 23 5.09 -26.57 -30.70
N LYS A 24 4.31 -27.24 -31.55
CA LYS A 24 4.57 -27.35 -33.01
C LYS A 24 3.50 -26.71 -33.87
N GLY A 25 2.48 -26.16 -33.25
CA GLY A 25 1.40 -25.46 -33.92
C GLY A 25 1.67 -23.98 -34.13
N GLU A 26 0.73 -23.31 -34.71
CA GLU A 26 0.67 -21.83 -34.70
C GLU A 26 0.00 -21.36 -33.41
N TYR A 27 0.46 -20.23 -32.89
CA TYR A 27 -0.18 -19.62 -31.71
C TYR A 27 -1.54 -19.03 -32.13
N ASP A 28 -2.56 -19.30 -31.34
CA ASP A 28 -3.88 -18.66 -31.50
C ASP A 28 -3.81 -17.23 -30.92
N LEU A 29 -3.19 -16.37 -31.68
CA LEU A 29 -3.03 -14.96 -31.35
C LEU A 29 -3.75 -14.09 -32.41
N PRO A 30 -4.32 -12.95 -32.02
CA PRO A 30 -4.84 -11.98 -32.97
C PRO A 30 -3.76 -11.57 -33.98
N GLU A 31 -4.20 -11.20 -35.19
CA GLU A 31 -3.29 -10.60 -36.17
C GLU A 31 -2.65 -9.32 -35.64
N ALA A 32 -1.42 -9.03 -36.09
CA ALA A 32 -0.69 -7.84 -35.68
C ALA A 32 -1.44 -6.59 -36.17
N MET A 33 -1.60 -5.62 -35.28
CA MET A 33 -2.25 -4.34 -35.58
C MET A 33 -1.18 -3.28 -35.83
N SER A 34 -1.48 -2.33 -36.73
CA SER A 34 -0.70 -1.10 -36.85
C SER A 34 -0.89 -0.20 -35.63
N GLU A 35 0.02 0.76 -35.40
CA GLU A 35 -0.12 1.75 -34.31
C GLU A 35 -1.46 2.48 -34.35
N GLN A 36 -1.92 2.85 -35.55
CA GLN A 36 -3.20 3.51 -35.73
C GLN A 36 -4.37 2.62 -35.27
N GLU A 37 -4.41 1.36 -35.70
CA GLU A 37 -5.47 0.41 -35.31
C GLU A 37 -5.46 0.17 -33.78
N VAL A 38 -4.30 0.07 -33.16
CA VAL A 38 -4.20 -0.04 -31.68
C VAL A 38 -4.77 1.20 -31.00
N ARG A 39 -4.43 2.40 -31.50
CA ARG A 39 -4.98 3.66 -30.96
C ARG A 39 -6.50 3.72 -31.11
N ASP A 40 -7.01 3.44 -32.30
CA ASP A 40 -8.46 3.46 -32.60
C ASP A 40 -9.20 2.46 -31.70
N PHE A 41 -8.61 1.28 -31.48
CA PHE A 41 -9.16 0.27 -30.57
C PHE A 41 -9.28 0.81 -29.14
N PHE A 42 -8.19 1.34 -28.56
CA PHE A 42 -8.22 1.87 -27.19
C PHE A 42 -9.08 3.12 -27.06
N GLU A 43 -9.11 4.01 -28.04
CA GLU A 43 -10.04 5.15 -28.08
C GLU A 43 -11.51 4.70 -28.11
N SER A 44 -11.79 3.56 -28.75
CA SER A 44 -13.15 2.98 -28.76
C SER A 44 -13.56 2.44 -27.40
N LEU A 45 -12.58 1.96 -26.58
CA LEU A 45 -12.81 1.53 -25.20
C LEU A 45 -13.01 2.74 -24.28
N ASP A 46 -12.16 3.76 -24.39
CA ASP A 46 -12.24 5.00 -23.58
C ASP A 46 -13.62 5.68 -23.71
N LYS A 47 -14.24 5.62 -24.90
CA LYS A 47 -15.60 6.14 -25.13
C LYS A 47 -16.69 5.36 -24.38
N LYS A 48 -16.40 4.15 -23.92
CA LYS A 48 -17.33 3.33 -23.12
C LYS A 48 -17.12 3.53 -21.62
N ASP A 49 -15.98 4.10 -21.23
CA ASP A 49 -15.66 4.33 -19.84
C ASP A 49 -16.41 5.57 -19.32
N GLU A 50 -17.06 5.41 -18.19
CA GLU A 50 -17.80 6.48 -17.55
C GLU A 50 -16.93 7.23 -16.55
N LYS A 51 -16.97 8.57 -16.58
CA LYS A 51 -16.26 9.43 -15.63
C LYS A 51 -17.10 9.66 -14.39
N LEU A 52 -17.04 8.73 -13.46
CA LEU A 52 -17.78 8.81 -12.21
C LEU A 52 -17.03 9.63 -11.15
N LYS A 53 -17.77 10.30 -10.29
CA LYS A 53 -17.23 10.96 -9.09
C LYS A 53 -17.05 9.92 -8.00
N VAL A 54 -15.81 9.77 -7.52
CA VAL A 54 -15.41 8.70 -6.62
C VAL A 54 -15.66 9.09 -5.17
N PHE A 55 -16.44 8.29 -4.44
CA PHE A 55 -16.71 8.41 -3.01
C PHE A 55 -16.45 7.08 -2.29
N VAL A 56 -15.42 6.35 -2.73
CA VAL A 56 -14.98 5.09 -2.16
C VAL A 56 -13.53 5.19 -1.70
N GLY A 57 -13.14 4.32 -0.76
CA GLY A 57 -11.82 4.23 -0.18
C GLY A 57 -11.29 2.79 -0.20
N GLN A 58 -11.28 2.12 0.95
CA GLN A 58 -10.79 0.74 1.14
C GLN A 58 -9.28 0.60 0.82
N GLY A 59 -8.50 1.61 1.27
CA GLY A 59 -7.03 1.60 1.17
C GLY A 59 -6.46 2.33 -0.04
N ALA A 60 -7.31 2.78 -0.99
CA ALA A 60 -6.92 3.67 -2.07
C ALA A 60 -7.86 4.89 -2.11
N TYR A 61 -7.29 6.09 -2.19
CA TYR A 61 -8.03 7.33 -1.98
C TYR A 61 -7.83 8.30 -3.14
N ASP A 62 -8.93 8.89 -3.63
CA ASP A 62 -8.93 9.86 -4.72
C ASP A 62 -8.46 11.24 -4.23
N HIS A 63 -7.17 11.37 -3.88
CA HIS A 63 -6.54 12.65 -3.56
C HIS A 63 -6.14 13.41 -4.82
N TYR A 64 -6.02 14.74 -4.71
CA TYR A 64 -5.55 15.58 -5.82
C TYR A 64 -4.06 15.42 -6.05
N THR A 65 -3.68 15.09 -7.27
CA THR A 65 -2.29 15.05 -7.72
C THR A 65 -1.92 16.35 -8.42
N PRO A 66 -1.05 17.21 -7.85
CA PRO A 66 -0.60 18.43 -8.54
C PRO A 66 0.11 18.13 -9.85
N SER A 67 -0.16 18.92 -10.89
CA SER A 67 0.34 18.69 -12.26
C SER A 67 1.87 18.61 -12.39
N VAL A 68 2.60 19.22 -11.47
CA VAL A 68 4.07 19.15 -11.43
C VAL A 68 4.58 17.74 -11.12
N VAL A 69 3.81 16.92 -10.41
CA VAL A 69 4.21 15.55 -10.05
C VAL A 69 4.33 14.68 -11.31
N PRO A 70 3.28 14.47 -12.12
CA PRO A 70 3.41 13.73 -13.37
C PRO A 70 4.36 14.41 -14.36
N TYR A 71 4.46 15.74 -14.38
CA TYR A 71 5.42 16.43 -15.25
C TYR A 71 6.87 16.03 -14.94
N ILE A 72 7.26 15.98 -13.67
CA ILE A 72 8.63 15.59 -13.28
C ILE A 72 8.85 14.10 -13.55
N THR A 73 7.92 13.25 -13.15
CA THR A 73 8.09 11.79 -13.25
C THR A 73 8.04 11.27 -14.69
N SER A 74 7.43 12.00 -15.62
CA SER A 74 7.41 11.66 -17.05
C SER A 74 8.69 12.04 -17.80
N ARG A 75 9.65 12.73 -17.15
CA ARG A 75 10.93 13.05 -17.80
C ARG A 75 11.72 11.78 -18.06
N SER A 76 12.35 11.70 -19.26
CA SER A 76 13.09 10.52 -19.69
C SER A 76 14.21 10.12 -18.74
N GLU A 77 14.82 11.09 -18.05
CA GLU A 77 15.90 10.85 -17.08
C GLU A 77 15.45 9.97 -15.90
N PHE A 78 14.17 10.02 -15.54
CA PHE A 78 13.57 9.19 -14.50
C PHE A 78 12.83 7.98 -15.06
N LEU A 79 12.03 8.19 -16.11
CA LEU A 79 11.17 7.16 -16.69
C LEU A 79 11.94 5.95 -17.23
N THR A 80 13.11 6.19 -17.81
CA THR A 80 13.97 5.14 -18.36
C THR A 80 15.05 4.66 -17.39
N ALA A 81 15.15 5.24 -16.18
CA ALA A 81 16.09 4.81 -15.17
C ALA A 81 15.80 3.40 -14.69
N TYR A 82 16.83 2.56 -14.59
CA TYR A 82 16.75 1.23 -14.01
C TYR A 82 17.37 1.24 -12.60
N THR A 83 17.60 0.08 -12.03
CA THR A 83 18.22 -0.06 -10.72
C THR A 83 19.58 0.62 -10.64
N PRO A 84 19.85 1.46 -9.64
CA PRO A 84 21.08 2.25 -9.53
C PRO A 84 22.26 1.42 -8.99
N TYR A 85 22.67 0.38 -9.70
CA TYR A 85 23.80 -0.48 -9.29
C TYR A 85 25.15 0.26 -9.30
N GLN A 86 25.35 1.11 -10.30
CA GLN A 86 26.58 1.90 -10.44
C GLN A 86 26.36 3.28 -9.84
N ALA A 87 26.84 3.47 -8.62
CA ALA A 87 26.68 4.73 -7.88
C ALA A 87 27.24 5.93 -8.65
N GLU A 88 28.31 5.73 -9.43
CA GLU A 88 29.01 6.78 -10.17
C GLU A 88 28.13 7.51 -11.18
N ILE A 89 27.18 6.80 -11.80
CA ILE A 89 26.30 7.36 -12.85
C ILE A 89 24.85 7.51 -12.38
N SER A 90 24.50 7.00 -11.21
CA SER A 90 23.11 6.93 -10.70
C SER A 90 22.85 7.85 -9.50
N GLN A 91 23.66 8.89 -9.31
CA GLN A 91 23.55 9.76 -8.13
C GLN A 91 22.19 10.45 -8.00
N GLY A 92 21.57 10.84 -9.12
CA GLY A 92 20.23 11.44 -9.11
C GLY A 92 19.16 10.46 -8.61
N THR A 93 19.18 9.22 -9.11
CA THR A 93 18.27 8.15 -8.69
C THR A 93 18.48 7.79 -7.21
N LEU A 94 19.72 7.57 -6.80
CA LEU A 94 20.06 7.27 -5.42
C LEU A 94 19.63 8.41 -4.48
N ARG A 95 19.79 9.65 -4.90
CA ARG A 95 19.42 10.81 -4.10
C ARG A 95 17.91 10.86 -3.84
N TYR A 96 17.05 10.74 -4.85
CA TYR A 96 15.62 10.82 -4.58
C TYR A 96 15.11 9.61 -3.79
N ILE A 97 15.71 8.42 -3.94
CA ILE A 97 15.40 7.27 -3.09
C ILE A 97 15.79 7.58 -1.63
N PHE A 98 16.94 8.17 -1.39
CA PHE A 98 17.34 8.60 -0.05
C PHE A 98 16.38 9.65 0.54
N GLU A 99 15.92 10.60 -0.27
CA GLU A 99 14.91 11.59 0.13
C GLU A 99 13.58 10.92 0.47
N TYR A 100 13.11 9.95 -0.35
CA TYR A 100 11.94 9.13 -0.04
C TYR A 100 12.06 8.45 1.32
N GLN A 101 13.16 7.72 1.56
CA GLN A 101 13.42 7.06 2.84
C GLN A 101 13.38 8.04 4.01
N SER A 102 14.00 9.21 3.84
CA SER A 102 14.05 10.24 4.88
C SER A 102 12.66 10.82 5.19
N MET A 103 11.83 11.01 4.17
CA MET A 103 10.46 11.51 4.34
C MET A 103 9.56 10.45 4.99
N ILE A 104 9.69 9.18 4.64
CA ILE A 104 8.96 8.09 5.31
C ILE A 104 9.39 7.99 6.79
N CYS A 105 10.67 8.10 7.09
CA CYS A 105 11.14 8.16 8.48
C CYS A 105 10.55 9.37 9.23
N ALA A 106 10.48 10.53 8.60
CA ALA A 106 9.90 11.74 9.22
C ALA A 106 8.40 11.59 9.47
N LEU A 107 7.64 10.93 8.56
CA LEU A 107 6.21 10.69 8.74
C LEU A 107 5.93 9.65 9.84
N THR A 108 6.67 8.55 9.85
CA THR A 108 6.45 7.43 10.79
C THR A 108 7.08 7.65 12.15
N GLY A 109 8.06 8.56 12.25
CA GLY A 109 8.90 8.75 13.43
C GLY A 109 9.92 7.63 13.67
N LEU A 110 10.02 6.65 12.76
CA LEU A 110 10.96 5.53 12.86
C LEU A 110 12.32 5.84 12.23
N ASP A 111 13.34 5.10 12.65
CA ASP A 111 14.74 5.44 12.36
C ASP A 111 15.17 5.18 10.91
N ILE A 112 14.68 4.09 10.30
CA ILE A 112 15.15 3.59 9.01
C ILE A 112 13.97 3.20 8.13
N SER A 113 14.00 3.63 6.87
CA SER A 113 13.11 3.15 5.80
C SER A 113 13.92 2.49 4.69
N ASN A 114 13.35 1.50 4.01
CA ASN A 114 13.89 0.98 2.77
C ASN A 114 13.54 1.87 1.57
N ALA A 115 14.05 1.53 0.39
CA ALA A 115 13.86 2.26 -0.85
C ALA A 115 12.43 2.20 -1.42
N SER A 116 11.60 1.36 -0.95
CA SER A 116 10.15 1.09 -1.04
C SER A 116 9.86 -0.40 -1.10
N MET A 117 8.59 -0.72 -0.93
CA MET A 117 7.99 -2.03 -1.17
C MET A 117 7.15 -1.95 -2.46
N TYR A 118 6.58 -3.09 -2.92
CA TYR A 118 5.75 -3.09 -4.12
C TYR A 118 4.42 -2.37 -3.88
N ASP A 119 3.73 -2.73 -2.80
CA ASP A 119 2.48 -2.11 -2.34
C ASP A 119 2.30 -2.30 -0.83
N GLY A 120 1.23 -1.76 -0.26
CA GLY A 120 0.92 -1.89 1.15
C GLY A 120 0.70 -3.33 1.61
N PRO A 121 -0.13 -4.14 0.91
CA PRO A 121 -0.36 -5.54 1.28
C PRO A 121 0.93 -6.38 1.30
N THR A 122 1.81 -6.22 0.32
CA THR A 122 3.11 -6.93 0.31
C THR A 122 4.06 -6.40 1.38
N ALA A 123 4.04 -5.10 1.67
CA ALA A 123 4.79 -4.53 2.78
C ALA A 123 4.36 -5.14 4.13
N ALA A 124 3.05 -5.28 4.36
CA ALA A 124 2.50 -5.94 5.54
C ALA A 124 2.91 -7.42 5.63
N ALA A 125 2.85 -8.15 4.52
CA ALA A 125 3.26 -9.55 4.46
C ALA A 125 4.75 -9.75 4.75
N GLU A 126 5.61 -8.88 4.22
CA GLU A 126 7.05 -8.92 4.50
C GLU A 126 7.36 -8.50 5.96
N ALA A 127 6.60 -7.58 6.56
CA ALA A 127 6.74 -7.24 7.98
C ALA A 127 6.37 -8.41 8.88
N VAL A 128 5.28 -9.11 8.58
CA VAL A 128 4.86 -10.35 9.27
C VAL A 128 5.95 -11.42 9.14
N LYS A 129 6.54 -11.59 7.96
CA LYS A 129 7.64 -12.52 7.72
C LYS A 129 8.94 -12.09 8.44
N MET A 130 9.15 -10.80 8.62
CA MET A 130 10.31 -10.27 9.33
C MET A 130 10.23 -10.52 10.84
N ALA A 131 9.06 -10.45 11.47
CA ALA A 131 8.88 -10.54 12.91
C ALA A 131 9.52 -11.80 13.55
N PRO A 132 9.32 -13.03 13.04
CA PRO A 132 9.99 -14.23 13.57
C PRO A 132 11.52 -14.19 13.47
N THR A 133 12.07 -13.41 12.53
CA THR A 133 13.53 -13.26 12.40
C THR A 133 14.12 -12.28 13.42
N CYS A 134 13.28 -11.43 13.99
CA CYS A 134 13.66 -10.45 15.03
C CYS A 134 13.54 -11.02 16.45
N THR A 135 12.73 -12.06 16.63
CA THR A 135 12.49 -12.71 17.93
C THR A 135 13.17 -14.09 18.00
N LYS A 136 13.46 -14.57 19.21
CA LYS A 136 14.09 -15.88 19.41
C LYS A 136 13.01 -16.96 19.54
N ARG A 137 13.01 -17.94 18.62
CA ARG A 137 12.19 -19.18 18.70
C ARG A 137 10.67 -18.98 18.65
N LYS A 138 10.19 -17.86 18.17
CA LYS A 138 8.76 -17.60 18.02
C LYS A 138 8.42 -17.64 16.53
N SER A 139 7.31 -18.26 16.16
CA SER A 139 6.91 -18.42 14.75
C SER A 139 5.48 -18.03 14.47
N ARG A 140 4.71 -17.68 15.50
CA ARG A 140 3.31 -17.30 15.38
C ARG A 140 3.18 -15.78 15.33
N VAL A 141 2.32 -15.27 14.45
CA VAL A 141 2.04 -13.82 14.33
C VAL A 141 0.54 -13.58 14.48
N LEU A 142 0.19 -12.61 15.30
CA LEU A 142 -1.18 -12.16 15.45
C LEU A 142 -1.51 -11.11 14.40
N VAL A 143 -2.64 -11.28 13.74
CA VAL A 143 -3.11 -10.39 12.67
C VAL A 143 -4.48 -9.86 13.07
N SER A 144 -4.63 -8.53 13.18
CA SER A 144 -5.95 -7.96 13.47
C SER A 144 -6.94 -8.26 12.33
N SER A 145 -8.14 -8.71 12.68
CA SER A 145 -9.23 -8.89 11.72
C SER A 145 -9.83 -7.56 11.23
N SER A 146 -9.40 -6.43 11.83
CA SER A 146 -9.79 -5.08 11.38
C SER A 146 -8.95 -4.55 10.22
N LEU A 147 -7.86 -5.22 9.83
CA LEU A 147 -7.13 -4.93 8.59
C LEU A 147 -8.02 -5.13 7.36
N LEU A 148 -7.67 -4.45 6.28
CA LEU A 148 -8.34 -4.65 4.99
C LEU A 148 -8.26 -6.12 4.55
N PRO A 149 -9.34 -6.68 3.96
CA PRO A 149 -9.37 -8.10 3.58
C PRO A 149 -8.27 -8.54 2.61
N ASN A 150 -7.90 -7.67 1.65
CA ASN A 150 -6.81 -7.93 0.71
C ASN A 150 -5.45 -7.99 1.42
N VAL A 151 -5.23 -7.16 2.44
CA VAL A 151 -4.00 -7.20 3.27
C VAL A 151 -3.91 -8.53 4.01
N ILE A 152 -5.01 -8.94 4.67
CA ILE A 152 -5.06 -10.23 5.38
C ILE A 152 -4.80 -11.40 4.43
N LYS A 153 -5.43 -11.42 3.25
CA LYS A 153 -5.25 -12.48 2.23
C LYS A 153 -3.80 -12.55 1.74
N THR A 154 -3.16 -11.40 1.53
CA THR A 154 -1.75 -11.35 1.11
C THR A 154 -0.84 -11.86 2.23
N ILE A 155 -1.05 -11.46 3.48
CA ILE A 155 -0.33 -11.97 4.65
C ILE A 155 -0.49 -13.50 4.74
N GLN A 156 -1.71 -14.02 4.60
CA GLN A 156 -1.99 -15.47 4.63
C GLN A 156 -1.23 -16.23 3.55
N THR A 157 -1.17 -15.69 2.33
CA THR A 157 -0.44 -16.28 1.23
C THR A 157 1.05 -16.39 1.55
N TYR A 158 1.67 -15.31 1.98
CA TYR A 158 3.10 -15.30 2.32
C TYR A 158 3.42 -16.21 3.51
N ALA A 159 2.64 -16.12 4.58
CA ALA A 159 2.83 -16.90 5.78
C ALA A 159 2.75 -18.41 5.50
N GLY A 160 1.77 -18.84 4.69
CA GLY A 160 1.58 -20.25 4.32
C GLY A 160 2.80 -20.88 3.65
N TYR A 161 3.49 -20.13 2.78
CA TYR A 161 4.71 -20.62 2.10
C TYR A 161 5.99 -20.49 2.96
N HIS A 162 5.92 -19.77 4.08
CA HIS A 162 7.08 -19.58 4.97
C HIS A 162 6.96 -20.33 6.31
N GLY A 163 5.91 -21.13 6.48
CA GLY A 163 5.69 -21.88 7.71
C GLY A 163 5.43 -21.01 8.94
N ILE A 164 4.86 -19.82 8.74
CA ILE A 164 4.48 -18.90 9.81
C ILE A 164 3.02 -19.17 10.18
N GLU A 165 2.78 -19.47 11.46
CA GLU A 165 1.44 -19.65 11.99
C GLU A 165 0.79 -18.27 12.19
N LEU A 166 -0.42 -18.10 11.67
CA LEU A 166 -1.20 -16.89 11.85
C LEU A 166 -2.39 -17.13 12.80
N ALA A 167 -2.66 -16.19 13.68
CA ALA A 167 -3.88 -16.16 14.44
C ALA A 167 -4.56 -14.80 14.28
N LEU A 168 -5.86 -14.82 13.99
CA LEU A 168 -6.63 -13.60 13.86
C LEU A 168 -7.05 -13.09 15.25
N VAL A 169 -6.77 -11.83 15.53
CA VAL A 169 -7.32 -11.11 16.68
C VAL A 169 -8.67 -10.54 16.27
N PRO A 170 -9.77 -10.94 16.91
CA PRO A 170 -11.12 -10.49 16.52
C PRO A 170 -11.31 -8.99 16.79
N CYS A 171 -12.29 -8.40 16.08
CA CYS A 171 -12.80 -7.07 16.38
C CYS A 171 -13.82 -7.11 17.50
N LYS A 172 -13.81 -6.08 18.34
CA LYS A 172 -14.85 -5.78 19.30
C LYS A 172 -15.27 -4.32 19.09
N ASP A 173 -16.54 -4.10 18.85
CA ASP A 173 -17.07 -2.75 18.60
C ASP A 173 -16.31 -2.01 17.47
N GLY A 174 -16.06 -2.73 16.38
CA GLY A 174 -15.36 -2.22 15.18
C GLY A 174 -13.85 -2.04 15.29
N GLN A 175 -13.24 -2.28 16.44
CA GLN A 175 -11.80 -2.10 16.67
C GLN A 175 -11.12 -3.43 17.06
N THR A 176 -9.80 -3.51 16.89
CA THR A 176 -9.00 -4.66 17.36
C THR A 176 -9.22 -4.87 18.86
N CYS A 177 -9.61 -6.09 19.27
CA CYS A 177 -9.89 -6.43 20.68
C CYS A 177 -8.59 -6.51 21.51
N PRO A 178 -8.29 -5.56 22.41
CA PRO A 178 -7.05 -5.60 23.21
C PRO A 178 -6.99 -6.79 24.16
N ASP A 179 -8.12 -7.16 24.77
CA ASP A 179 -8.18 -8.29 25.71
C ASP A 179 -7.95 -9.62 25.00
N CYS A 180 -8.49 -9.76 23.77
CA CYS A 180 -8.30 -10.95 22.94
C CYS A 180 -6.82 -11.05 22.50
N MET A 181 -6.20 -9.93 22.14
CA MET A 181 -4.76 -9.88 21.82
C MET A 181 -3.91 -10.31 23.01
N LYS A 182 -4.16 -9.75 24.20
CA LYS A 182 -3.42 -10.11 25.45
C LYS A 182 -3.56 -11.60 25.78
N ALA A 183 -4.76 -12.17 25.61
CA ALA A 183 -4.99 -13.59 25.83
C ALA A 183 -4.20 -14.48 24.85
N GLU A 184 -4.00 -14.04 23.60
CA GLU A 184 -3.18 -14.74 22.63
C GLU A 184 -1.67 -14.56 22.92
N LEU A 185 -1.23 -13.38 23.33
CA LEU A 185 0.16 -13.10 23.72
C LEU A 185 0.60 -13.97 24.91
N ALA A 186 -0.27 -14.17 25.89
CA ALA A 186 0.00 -15.00 27.07
C ALA A 186 0.36 -16.47 26.76
N LYS A 187 0.21 -16.93 25.51
CA LYS A 187 0.64 -18.27 25.07
C LYS A 187 2.16 -18.37 24.83
N ASN A 188 2.90 -17.26 24.90
CA ASN A 188 4.37 -17.17 24.84
C ASN A 188 5.03 -17.67 23.54
N ASP A 189 4.30 -17.78 22.44
CA ASP A 189 4.79 -18.23 21.14
C ASP A 189 4.70 -17.16 20.04
N VAL A 190 4.21 -15.97 20.39
CA VAL A 190 3.94 -14.88 19.43
C VAL A 190 5.20 -14.09 19.12
N ALA A 191 5.58 -14.07 17.84
CA ALA A 191 6.70 -13.29 17.31
C ALA A 191 6.35 -11.82 17.04
N GLY A 192 5.10 -11.53 16.75
CA GLY A 192 4.66 -10.16 16.49
C GLY A 192 3.16 -10.05 16.34
N VAL A 193 2.71 -8.81 16.35
CA VAL A 193 1.31 -8.43 16.18
C VAL A 193 1.24 -7.33 15.14
N ILE A 194 0.35 -7.47 14.14
CA ILE A 194 0.06 -6.42 13.15
C ILE A 194 -1.36 -5.91 13.34
N VAL A 195 -1.49 -4.57 13.49
CA VAL A 195 -2.74 -3.86 13.64
C VAL A 195 -2.78 -2.62 12.74
N PRO A 196 -3.96 -2.17 12.27
CA PRO A 196 -4.06 -0.91 11.54
C PRO A 196 -4.19 0.28 12.48
N SER A 197 -3.75 1.47 12.04
CA SER A 197 -4.12 2.75 12.69
C SER A 197 -5.47 3.27 12.21
N ILE A 198 -5.80 3.05 10.94
CA ILE A 198 -7.13 3.23 10.37
C ILE A 198 -7.54 1.87 9.80
N ASN A 199 -8.67 1.36 10.23
CA ASN A 199 -9.10 0.02 9.91
C ASN A 199 -10.08 -0.07 8.72
N ARG A 200 -10.50 -1.29 8.36
CA ARG A 200 -11.41 -1.57 7.23
C ARG A 200 -12.77 -0.89 7.31
N TYR A 201 -13.15 -0.38 8.48
CA TYR A 201 -14.40 0.37 8.69
C TYR A 201 -14.17 1.89 8.68
N GLY A 202 -12.93 2.35 8.42
CA GLY A 202 -12.53 3.75 8.49
C GLY A 202 -12.25 4.27 9.89
N ILE A 203 -12.43 3.44 10.92
CA ILE A 203 -12.24 3.80 12.32
C ILE A 203 -10.75 4.06 12.61
N VAL A 204 -10.46 5.18 13.28
CA VAL A 204 -9.14 5.44 13.87
C VAL A 204 -9.03 4.61 15.15
N GLU A 205 -8.12 3.63 15.17
CA GLU A 205 -7.97 2.74 16.32
C GLU A 205 -7.18 3.41 17.45
N ASP A 206 -7.59 3.16 18.69
CA ASP A 206 -6.83 3.54 19.88
C ASP A 206 -5.86 2.40 20.22
N LEU A 207 -4.58 2.62 19.97
CA LEU A 207 -3.52 1.64 20.19
C LEU A 207 -2.83 1.78 21.57
N THR A 208 -3.47 2.47 22.51
CA THR A 208 -2.97 2.63 23.89
C THR A 208 -2.79 1.27 24.58
N GLY A 209 -1.58 1.01 25.07
CA GLY A 209 -1.24 -0.23 25.78
C GLY A 209 -0.91 -1.43 24.89
N PHE A 210 -0.95 -1.26 23.54
CA PHE A 210 -0.57 -2.35 22.63
C PHE A 210 0.94 -2.60 22.66
N ALA A 211 1.75 -1.55 22.54
CA ALA A 211 3.20 -1.66 22.55
C ALA A 211 3.70 -2.32 23.85
N GLU A 212 3.22 -1.86 25.00
CA GLU A 212 3.58 -2.40 26.31
C GLU A 212 3.25 -3.90 26.38
N ALA A 213 2.03 -4.29 26.02
CA ALA A 213 1.61 -5.69 26.10
C ALA A 213 2.40 -6.59 25.13
N ILE A 214 2.75 -6.09 23.96
CA ILE A 214 3.50 -6.86 22.95
C ILE A 214 4.98 -7.00 23.38
N HIS A 215 5.57 -5.91 23.87
CA HIS A 215 6.98 -5.90 24.26
C HIS A 215 7.24 -6.67 25.57
N GLU A 216 6.27 -6.71 26.52
CA GLU A 216 6.36 -7.56 27.72
C GLU A 216 6.55 -9.04 27.36
N GLU A 217 6.06 -9.47 26.22
CA GLU A 217 6.18 -10.83 25.68
C GLU A 217 7.29 -10.97 24.61
N ASP A 218 8.24 -10.03 24.54
CA ASP A 218 9.32 -10.00 23.53
C ASP A 218 8.80 -10.11 22.08
N GLY A 219 7.62 -9.60 21.79
CA GLY A 219 7.00 -9.55 20.48
C GLY A 219 7.36 -8.28 19.70
N ILE A 220 7.14 -8.30 18.39
CA ILE A 220 7.32 -7.16 17.46
C ILE A 220 5.97 -6.49 17.23
N PHE A 221 5.89 -5.20 17.49
CA PHE A 221 4.70 -4.40 17.18
C PHE A 221 4.79 -3.83 15.76
N ILE A 222 3.88 -4.24 14.87
CA ILE A 222 3.79 -3.80 13.48
C ILE A 222 2.52 -2.96 13.32
N GLU A 223 2.66 -1.72 12.87
CA GLU A 223 1.53 -0.86 12.53
C GLU A 223 1.35 -0.79 11.01
N TYR A 224 0.13 -1.08 10.54
CA TYR A 224 -0.29 -0.82 9.16
C TYR A 224 -1.01 0.52 9.12
N CYS A 225 -0.48 1.51 8.38
CA CYS A 225 -1.02 2.87 8.41
C CYS A 225 -1.12 3.50 7.01
N ASP A 226 -2.07 4.45 6.88
CA ASP A 226 -2.14 5.39 5.76
C ASP A 226 -1.13 6.53 6.03
N PRO A 227 -0.06 6.65 5.22
CA PRO A 227 1.00 7.61 5.49
C PRO A 227 0.54 9.08 5.37
N SER A 228 -0.48 9.39 4.57
CA SER A 228 -1.08 10.72 4.51
C SER A 228 -1.70 11.11 5.85
N ALA A 229 -2.39 10.18 6.50
CA ALA A 229 -3.06 10.40 7.77
C ALA A 229 -2.11 10.72 8.93
N LEU A 230 -0.84 10.30 8.83
CA LEU A 230 0.19 10.58 9.85
C LEU A 230 0.50 12.09 10.01
N ALA A 231 0.03 12.93 9.08
CA ALA A 231 0.10 14.38 9.24
C ALA A 231 -0.85 14.94 10.33
N VAL A 232 -1.84 14.16 10.77
CA VAL A 232 -2.87 14.59 11.74
C VAL A 232 -3.14 13.55 12.84
N LEU A 233 -2.65 12.33 12.70
CA LEU A 233 -2.77 11.26 13.69
C LEU A 233 -1.43 11.02 14.38
N LYS A 234 -1.45 10.29 15.51
CA LYS A 234 -0.22 9.81 16.14
C LYS A 234 0.56 8.93 15.18
N THR A 235 1.87 9.12 15.18
CA THR A 235 2.80 8.35 14.37
C THR A 235 3.02 6.94 14.96
N PRO A 236 3.45 5.96 14.14
CA PRO A 236 3.86 4.65 14.63
C PRO A 236 4.88 4.69 15.77
N ALA A 237 5.85 5.59 15.71
CA ALA A 237 6.82 5.76 16.78
C ALA A 237 6.19 6.24 18.11
N GLU A 238 5.20 7.14 18.04
CA GLU A 238 4.46 7.62 19.24
C GLU A 238 3.57 6.52 19.84
N TRP A 239 3.08 5.57 19.02
CA TRP A 239 2.40 4.37 19.48
C TRP A 239 3.36 3.29 20.01
N GLY A 240 4.66 3.47 19.82
CA GLY A 240 5.68 2.50 20.23
C GLY A 240 5.91 1.36 19.24
N ALA A 241 5.44 1.48 17.98
CA ALA A 241 5.65 0.46 16.98
C ALA A 241 7.14 0.24 16.66
N ASP A 242 7.49 -1.01 16.37
CA ASP A 242 8.83 -1.42 15.92
C ASP A 242 8.97 -1.33 14.41
N ILE A 243 7.89 -1.60 13.71
CA ILE A 243 7.81 -1.59 12.25
C ILE A 243 6.52 -0.88 11.84
N ALA A 244 6.62 0.01 10.85
CA ALA A 244 5.49 0.63 10.18
C ALA A 244 5.47 0.23 8.71
N VAL A 245 4.29 -0.13 8.21
CA VAL A 245 4.05 -0.50 6.82
C VAL A 245 2.75 0.10 6.32
N GLY A 246 2.61 0.22 5.02
CA GLY A 246 1.39 0.69 4.39
C GLY A 246 1.59 0.99 2.91
N ASP A 247 0.57 1.57 2.31
CA ASP A 247 0.58 1.98 0.91
C ASP A 247 0.77 3.49 0.77
N GLY A 248 1.70 3.90 -0.07
CA GLY A 248 1.98 5.31 -0.36
C GLY A 248 1.04 5.95 -1.38
N GLN A 249 0.01 5.24 -1.84
CA GLN A 249 -0.95 5.76 -2.83
C GLN A 249 -1.57 7.10 -2.38
N SER A 250 -1.91 7.23 -1.11
CA SER A 250 -2.50 8.45 -0.53
C SER A 250 -1.57 9.68 -0.57
N LEU A 251 -0.30 9.51 -0.89
CA LEU A 251 0.69 10.57 -1.05
C LEU A 251 0.79 11.04 -2.53
N GLY A 252 -0.35 11.27 -3.15
CA GLY A 252 -0.45 11.89 -4.46
C GLY A 252 -0.32 10.95 -5.66
N VAL A 253 -0.30 9.64 -5.44
CA VAL A 253 -0.34 8.65 -6.53
C VAL A 253 -1.78 8.51 -7.01
N PRO A 254 -2.07 8.63 -8.33
CA PRO A 254 -3.43 8.43 -8.83
C PRO A 254 -3.89 6.98 -8.64
N MET A 255 -5.20 6.76 -8.53
CA MET A 255 -5.75 5.41 -8.35
C MET A 255 -5.49 4.49 -9.54
N SER A 256 -5.45 5.01 -10.76
CA SER A 256 -5.02 4.33 -12.01
C SER A 256 -5.54 2.90 -12.16
N PHE A 257 -6.82 2.67 -11.88
CA PHE A 257 -7.49 1.36 -11.97
C PHE A 257 -6.82 0.25 -11.13
N GLY A 258 -6.12 0.61 -10.05
CA GLY A 258 -5.48 -0.34 -9.14
C GLY A 258 -3.94 -0.34 -9.17
N GLY A 259 -3.32 0.65 -9.79
CA GLY A 259 -1.88 0.80 -9.72
C GLY A 259 -1.20 1.24 -11.02
N PRO A 260 0.15 1.28 -11.02
CA PRO A 260 1.03 0.84 -9.94
C PRO A 260 0.96 1.74 -8.70
N TYR A 261 1.10 1.12 -7.52
CA TYR A 261 1.21 1.83 -6.24
C TYR A 261 2.63 1.73 -5.68
N VAL A 262 2.82 2.06 -4.41
CA VAL A 262 4.12 1.97 -3.75
C VAL A 262 3.93 1.66 -2.28
N GLY A 263 4.47 0.53 -1.83
CA GLY A 263 4.51 0.21 -0.41
C GLY A 263 5.65 0.94 0.29
N PHE A 264 5.50 1.18 1.57
CA PHE A 264 6.61 1.60 2.42
C PHE A 264 6.81 0.63 3.59
N MET A 265 8.04 0.61 4.08
CA MET A 265 8.40 -0.13 5.28
C MET A 265 9.49 0.61 6.02
N ALA A 266 9.19 0.99 7.25
CA ALA A 266 10.13 1.63 8.17
C ALA A 266 10.25 0.82 9.46
N CYS A 267 11.39 0.89 10.13
CA CYS A 267 11.62 0.17 11.38
C CYS A 267 12.56 0.92 12.31
N ARG A 268 12.62 0.48 13.58
CA ARG A 268 13.64 0.91 14.53
C ARG A 268 15.01 0.45 14.06
N LYS A 269 16.05 1.21 14.40
CA LYS A 269 17.43 1.00 13.96
C LYS A 269 17.97 -0.41 14.26
N GLU A 270 17.56 -1.01 15.34
CA GLU A 270 17.99 -2.35 15.76
C GLU A 270 17.58 -3.45 14.77
N TYR A 271 16.51 -3.25 14.01
CA TYR A 271 15.98 -4.20 13.04
C TYR A 271 16.49 -3.99 11.60
N VAL A 272 17.30 -2.96 11.35
CA VAL A 272 17.77 -2.61 9.99
C VAL A 272 18.38 -3.77 9.21
N ARG A 273 19.07 -4.70 9.90
CA ARG A 273 19.69 -5.88 9.27
C ARG A 273 18.70 -6.96 8.85
N LYS A 274 17.44 -6.83 9.26
CA LYS A 274 16.32 -7.72 8.92
C LYS A 274 15.36 -7.10 7.91
N LEU A 275 15.41 -5.77 7.75
CA LEU A 275 14.55 -5.00 6.86
C LEU A 275 14.73 -5.49 5.41
N PRO A 276 13.67 -5.90 4.70
CA PRO A 276 13.75 -6.32 3.29
C PRO A 276 13.99 -5.12 2.36
N GLY A 277 14.33 -5.42 1.12
CA GLY A 277 14.52 -4.41 0.08
C GLY A 277 15.84 -3.64 0.19
N ARG A 278 16.06 -2.75 -0.77
CA ARG A 278 17.26 -1.92 -0.84
C ARG A 278 17.22 -0.79 0.15
N ILE A 279 18.40 -0.35 0.56
CA ILE A 279 18.60 0.85 1.37
C ILE A 279 19.70 1.69 0.71
N VAL A 280 19.41 2.96 0.49
CA VAL A 280 20.39 3.96 0.05
C VAL A 280 20.95 4.67 1.27
N GLY A 281 22.26 4.77 1.33
CA GLY A 281 22.99 5.50 2.36
C GLY A 281 23.69 6.73 1.79
N GLU A 282 23.84 7.75 2.63
CA GLU A 282 24.69 8.91 2.34
C GLU A 282 26.14 8.60 2.69
N THR A 283 27.06 9.04 1.85
CA THR A 283 28.52 8.93 2.06
C THR A 283 29.24 10.13 1.44
N ARG A 284 30.56 10.08 1.41
CA ARG A 284 31.40 11.09 0.75
C ARG A 284 32.33 10.42 -0.24
N ASP A 285 32.55 11.09 -1.36
CA ASP A 285 33.53 10.64 -2.36
C ASP A 285 34.98 10.95 -1.94
N THR A 286 35.93 10.56 -2.77
CA THR A 286 37.37 10.81 -2.51
C THR A 286 37.76 12.28 -2.45
N GLN A 287 36.88 13.18 -2.91
CA GLN A 287 37.05 14.64 -2.84
C GLN A 287 36.28 15.28 -1.68
N GLY A 288 35.65 14.46 -0.82
CA GLY A 288 34.86 14.91 0.33
C GLY A 288 33.45 15.41 -0.02
N ARG A 289 32.99 15.28 -1.29
CA ARG A 289 31.65 15.70 -1.71
C ARG A 289 30.61 14.69 -1.28
N ARG A 290 29.43 15.19 -0.88
CA ARG A 290 28.26 14.38 -0.53
C ARG A 290 27.84 13.52 -1.73
N CYS A 291 27.67 12.23 -1.50
CA CYS A 291 27.21 11.28 -2.51
C CYS A 291 26.41 10.15 -1.85
N PHE A 292 25.79 9.31 -2.69
CA PHE A 292 24.87 8.25 -2.26
C PHE A 292 25.29 6.90 -2.85
N CYS A 293 25.04 5.83 -2.11
CA CYS A 293 25.28 4.47 -2.58
C CYS A 293 24.28 3.48 -1.98
N LEU A 294 24.12 2.34 -2.64
CA LEU A 294 23.40 1.20 -2.03
C LEU A 294 24.21 0.67 -0.85
N THR A 295 23.55 0.44 0.27
CA THR A 295 24.18 -0.04 1.51
C THR A 295 23.53 -1.33 2.01
N LEU A 296 24.23 -2.08 2.88
CA LEU A 296 23.77 -3.33 3.47
C LEU A 296 23.31 -4.39 2.44
N GLN A 297 23.87 -4.40 1.25
CA GLN A 297 23.49 -5.28 0.12
C GLN A 297 23.63 -6.78 0.45
N ALA A 298 24.46 -7.16 1.42
CA ALA A 298 24.63 -8.55 1.85
C ALA A 298 23.34 -9.24 2.33
N ARG A 299 22.24 -8.49 2.54
CA ARG A 299 20.91 -9.01 2.90
C ARG A 299 20.12 -9.46 1.66
N GLU A 300 20.46 -8.96 0.47
CA GLU A 300 19.68 -9.12 -0.75
C GLU A 300 19.74 -10.55 -1.30
N GLN A 301 18.67 -10.96 -1.99
CA GLN A 301 18.48 -12.32 -2.50
C GLN A 301 19.61 -12.76 -3.45
N HIS A 302 20.08 -11.89 -4.34
CA HIS A 302 21.13 -12.22 -5.31
C HIS A 302 22.48 -12.55 -4.65
N ILE A 303 22.67 -12.15 -3.39
CA ILE A 303 23.85 -12.48 -2.59
C ILE A 303 23.58 -13.68 -1.67
N ARG A 304 22.51 -13.64 -0.90
CA ARG A 304 22.20 -14.69 0.09
C ARG A 304 21.45 -15.90 -0.46
N ARG A 305 20.88 -15.80 -1.67
CA ARG A 305 20.13 -16.84 -2.35
C ARG A 305 18.98 -17.37 -1.45
N GLU A 306 18.94 -18.69 -1.20
CA GLU A 306 17.92 -19.33 -0.36
C GLU A 306 17.93 -18.89 1.11
N LYS A 307 19.03 -18.28 1.57
CA LYS A 307 19.16 -17.75 2.94
C LYS A 307 18.71 -16.31 3.07
N ALA A 308 18.23 -15.67 2.01
CA ALA A 308 17.70 -14.32 2.06
C ALA A 308 16.40 -14.28 2.84
N THR A 309 16.19 -13.20 3.59
CA THR A 309 14.96 -13.00 4.36
C THR A 309 13.77 -12.64 3.47
N SER A 310 14.00 -12.19 2.24
CA SER A 310 12.98 -11.74 1.31
C SER A 310 13.38 -12.01 -0.14
N ASN A 311 12.39 -12.17 -1.02
CA ASN A 311 12.55 -12.28 -2.48
C ASN A 311 12.56 -10.90 -3.17
N ILE A 312 12.37 -9.82 -2.45
CA ILE A 312 12.34 -8.48 -3.03
C ILE A 312 13.69 -8.20 -3.69
N CYS A 313 13.64 -7.96 -5.00
CA CYS A 313 14.80 -7.65 -5.82
C CYS A 313 14.93 -6.14 -6.06
N SER A 314 13.88 -5.53 -6.61
CA SER A 314 13.80 -4.10 -6.89
C SER A 314 12.74 -3.43 -6.03
N ASN A 315 12.73 -2.11 -6.05
CA ASN A 315 11.71 -1.26 -5.44
C ASN A 315 10.86 -0.59 -6.53
N GLU A 316 9.76 0.04 -6.15
CA GLU A 316 8.91 0.87 -7.01
C GLU A 316 9.51 2.27 -7.16
N SER A 317 10.66 2.38 -7.86
CA SER A 317 11.49 3.57 -7.87
C SER A 317 10.78 4.80 -8.45
N LEU A 318 10.03 4.64 -9.56
CA LEU A 318 9.30 5.74 -10.17
C LEU A 318 8.15 6.22 -9.28
N MET A 319 7.44 5.30 -8.62
CA MET A 319 6.37 5.65 -7.68
C MET A 319 6.93 6.26 -6.39
N ALA A 320 8.09 5.82 -5.92
CA ALA A 320 8.80 6.47 -4.82
C ALA A 320 9.19 7.93 -5.18
N LEU A 321 9.59 8.19 -6.43
CA LEU A 321 9.81 9.56 -6.91
C LEU A 321 8.50 10.36 -6.92
N TYR A 322 7.40 9.75 -7.36
CA TYR A 322 6.07 10.37 -7.34
C TYR A 322 5.72 10.90 -5.94
N VAL A 323 5.81 10.03 -4.95
CA VAL A 323 5.59 10.33 -3.53
C VAL A 323 6.56 11.39 -3.02
N THR A 324 7.85 11.31 -3.38
CA THR A 324 8.86 12.28 -2.97
C THR A 324 8.57 13.68 -3.51
N VAL A 325 8.19 13.80 -4.78
CA VAL A 325 7.82 15.09 -5.38
C VAL A 325 6.56 15.65 -4.73
N TYR A 326 5.54 14.81 -4.52
CA TYR A 326 4.31 15.21 -3.85
C TYR A 326 4.57 15.73 -2.44
N MET A 327 5.28 14.96 -1.61
CA MET A 327 5.61 15.38 -0.24
C MET A 327 6.47 16.64 -0.20
N SER A 328 7.43 16.80 -1.14
CA SER A 328 8.26 18.01 -1.24
C SER A 328 7.43 19.24 -1.57
N LEU A 329 6.41 19.09 -2.42
CA LEU A 329 5.51 20.17 -2.80
C LEU A 329 4.55 20.55 -1.67
N MET A 330 3.92 19.53 -1.08
CA MET A 330 2.89 19.74 -0.06
C MET A 330 3.47 20.19 1.28
N GLY A 331 4.58 19.60 1.67
CA GLY A 331 5.18 19.78 2.99
C GLY A 331 4.21 19.43 4.14
N PRO A 332 4.62 19.62 5.40
CA PRO A 332 3.78 19.28 6.56
C PRO A 332 2.44 20.02 6.57
N LYS A 333 2.43 21.30 6.16
CA LYS A 333 1.21 22.12 6.12
C LYS A 333 0.22 21.64 5.07
N GLY A 334 0.70 21.32 3.86
CA GLY A 334 -0.16 20.83 2.78
C GLY A 334 -0.74 19.46 3.09
N LEU A 335 0.06 18.53 3.63
CA LEU A 335 -0.43 17.21 4.06
C LEU A 335 -1.50 17.33 5.15
N LYS A 336 -1.27 18.22 6.13
CA LYS A 336 -2.29 18.50 7.16
C LYS A 336 -3.56 19.07 6.54
N GLU A 337 -3.47 20.06 5.65
CA GLU A 337 -4.64 20.67 5.01
C GLU A 337 -5.45 19.67 4.17
N VAL A 338 -4.79 18.77 3.45
CA VAL A 338 -5.46 17.66 2.72
C VAL A 338 -6.31 16.83 3.66
N ASN A 339 -5.76 16.44 4.82
CA ASN A 339 -6.50 15.63 5.79
C ASN A 339 -7.59 16.41 6.51
N ASP A 340 -7.35 17.67 6.90
CA ASP A 340 -8.37 18.54 7.52
C ASP A 340 -9.59 18.73 6.59
N ARG A 341 -9.36 18.95 5.29
CA ARG A 341 -10.42 19.09 4.29
C ARG A 341 -11.14 17.77 4.03
N SER A 342 -10.41 16.67 3.96
CA SER A 342 -10.98 15.32 3.81
C SER A 342 -11.86 14.98 5.01
N TYR A 343 -11.40 15.25 6.22
CA TYR A 343 -12.18 15.13 7.45
C TYR A 343 -13.49 15.91 7.37
N ALA A 344 -13.41 17.19 7.05
CA ALA A 344 -14.61 18.04 6.95
C ALA A 344 -15.60 17.55 5.89
N ALA A 345 -15.12 17.09 4.73
CA ALA A 345 -15.96 16.56 3.67
C ALA A 345 -16.64 15.23 4.07
N ALA A 346 -15.87 14.32 4.68
CA ALA A 346 -16.37 13.00 5.09
C ALA A 346 -17.39 13.11 6.22
N HIS A 347 -17.14 13.94 7.22
CA HIS A 347 -18.09 14.18 8.32
C HIS A 347 -19.36 14.89 7.84
N TYR A 348 -19.24 15.84 6.92
CA TYR A 348 -20.41 16.45 6.29
C TYR A 348 -21.24 15.41 5.51
N LEU A 349 -20.59 14.57 4.70
CA LEU A 349 -21.26 13.48 3.98
C LEU A 349 -21.96 12.50 4.93
N HIS A 350 -21.28 12.06 5.97
CA HIS A 350 -21.81 11.15 6.99
C HIS A 350 -23.09 11.68 7.63
N ASP A 351 -23.04 12.93 8.12
CA ASP A 351 -24.18 13.57 8.77
C ASP A 351 -25.37 13.75 7.83
N GLU A 352 -25.12 14.15 6.58
CA GLU A 352 -26.19 14.32 5.59
C GLU A 352 -26.80 12.97 5.15
N LEU A 353 -26.00 11.89 5.06
CA LEU A 353 -26.51 10.54 4.77
C LEU A 353 -27.43 10.04 5.89
N LEU A 354 -27.05 10.21 7.16
CA LEU A 354 -27.90 9.82 8.30
C LEU A 354 -29.24 10.58 8.31
N LYS A 355 -29.22 11.90 7.99
CA LYS A 355 -30.45 12.72 7.89
C LYS A 355 -31.43 12.24 6.81
N THR A 356 -30.99 11.43 5.84
CA THR A 356 -31.88 10.85 4.84
C THR A 356 -32.84 9.81 5.42
N GLY A 357 -32.51 9.22 6.58
CA GLY A 357 -33.24 8.07 7.16
C GLY A 357 -33.03 6.76 6.37
N LYS A 358 -32.12 6.74 5.40
CA LYS A 358 -31.81 5.55 4.58
C LYS A 358 -30.67 4.71 5.16
N PHE A 359 -29.98 5.24 6.16
CA PHE A 359 -28.87 4.59 6.85
C PHE A 359 -29.02 4.70 8.36
N ALA A 360 -28.41 3.76 9.06
CA ALA A 360 -28.21 3.80 10.51
C ALA A 360 -26.72 3.78 10.82
N GLU A 361 -26.36 4.41 11.94
CA GLU A 361 -25.00 4.34 12.51
C GLU A 361 -24.66 2.89 12.86
N VAL A 362 -23.40 2.50 12.60
CA VAL A 362 -22.88 1.16 12.97
C VAL A 362 -21.95 1.28 14.16
N PHE A 363 -21.03 2.22 14.14
CA PHE A 363 -20.01 2.42 15.15
C PHE A 363 -19.94 3.89 15.57
N ASP A 364 -20.11 4.15 16.86
CA ASP A 364 -19.85 5.48 17.44
C ASP A 364 -18.34 5.59 17.75
N LYS A 365 -17.52 5.75 16.70
CA LYS A 365 -16.07 5.78 16.76
C LYS A 365 -15.50 6.88 15.87
N PRO A 366 -14.31 7.45 16.22
CA PRO A 366 -13.68 8.47 15.38
C PRO A 366 -13.25 7.88 14.04
N PHE A 367 -13.49 8.64 12.97
CA PHE A 367 -13.01 8.34 11.62
C PHE A 367 -12.39 9.59 10.98
N LEU A 368 -11.57 9.40 9.95
CA LEU A 368 -10.90 10.52 9.28
C LEU A 368 -11.60 10.92 7.98
N LYS A 369 -11.56 10.08 6.96
CA LYS A 369 -12.07 10.36 5.61
C LYS A 369 -12.94 9.26 5.03
N GLU A 370 -13.01 8.13 5.70
CA GLU A 370 -13.79 6.94 5.34
C GLU A 370 -14.60 6.45 6.55
N PHE A 371 -15.80 5.96 6.30
CA PHE A 371 -16.70 5.45 7.31
C PHE A 371 -17.65 4.41 6.73
N VAL A 372 -18.28 3.61 7.59
CA VAL A 372 -19.31 2.64 7.21
C VAL A 372 -20.64 2.97 7.85
N LEU A 373 -21.73 2.73 7.10
CA LEU A 373 -23.12 2.87 7.60
C LEU A 373 -23.88 1.59 7.29
N LYS A 374 -24.91 1.29 8.10
CA LYS A 374 -25.84 0.20 7.84
C LYS A 374 -26.93 0.69 6.89
N PRO A 375 -27.06 0.11 5.69
CA PRO A 375 -28.15 0.48 4.78
C PRO A 375 -29.49 -0.01 5.32
N LEU A 376 -30.53 0.82 5.20
CA LEU A 376 -31.91 0.50 5.52
C LEU A 376 -32.76 0.30 4.25
N MET A 377 -32.10 0.10 3.13
CA MET A 377 -32.64 -0.15 1.81
C MET A 377 -31.80 -1.20 1.07
N PRO A 378 -32.29 -1.80 -0.04
CA PRO A 378 -31.48 -2.69 -0.86
C PRO A 378 -30.26 -1.96 -1.44
N VAL A 379 -29.05 -2.50 -1.20
CA VAL A 379 -27.78 -1.90 -1.66
C VAL A 379 -27.70 -1.84 -3.18
N GLU A 380 -28.23 -2.84 -3.89
CA GLU A 380 -28.29 -2.85 -5.35
C GLU A 380 -29.05 -1.63 -5.90
N ARG A 381 -30.18 -1.26 -5.30
CA ARG A 381 -30.94 -0.07 -5.70
C ARG A 381 -30.14 1.21 -5.45
N LEU A 382 -29.39 1.28 -4.34
CA LEU A 382 -28.48 2.38 -4.06
C LEU A 382 -27.41 2.52 -5.15
N HIS A 383 -26.75 1.41 -5.48
CA HIS A 383 -25.67 1.41 -6.49
C HIS A 383 -26.18 1.87 -7.85
N ILE A 384 -27.30 1.33 -8.33
CA ILE A 384 -27.91 1.74 -9.62
C ILE A 384 -28.17 3.25 -9.62
N LYS A 385 -28.82 3.76 -8.54
CA LYS A 385 -29.21 5.17 -8.44
C LYS A 385 -27.98 6.10 -8.42
N LEU A 386 -26.94 5.73 -7.69
CA LEU A 386 -25.71 6.51 -7.62
C LEU A 386 -24.94 6.47 -8.93
N HIS A 387 -24.82 5.30 -9.55
CA HIS A 387 -24.16 5.13 -10.84
C HIS A 387 -24.84 5.97 -11.95
N ASP A 388 -26.17 5.86 -12.08
CA ASP A 388 -26.96 6.66 -13.03
C ASP A 388 -26.82 8.17 -12.79
N GLY A 389 -26.56 8.56 -11.56
CA GLY A 389 -26.27 9.95 -11.16
C GLY A 389 -24.82 10.39 -11.37
N GLY A 390 -23.96 9.52 -11.88
CA GLY A 390 -22.55 9.81 -12.15
C GLY A 390 -21.63 9.67 -10.92
N PHE A 391 -21.98 8.81 -9.96
CA PHE A 391 -21.20 8.58 -8.73
C PHE A 391 -20.77 7.12 -8.60
N PHE A 392 -19.51 6.91 -8.28
CA PHE A 392 -18.99 5.64 -7.77
C PHE A 392 -18.86 5.73 -6.25
N ALA A 393 -19.81 5.18 -5.54
CA ALA A 393 -19.95 5.34 -4.09
C ALA A 393 -20.65 4.13 -3.45
N GLY A 394 -20.45 3.95 -2.14
CA GLY A 394 -21.18 2.98 -1.37
C GLY A 394 -20.71 1.54 -1.55
N LEU A 395 -19.44 1.24 -1.31
CA LEU A 395 -18.93 -0.14 -1.39
C LEU A 395 -19.51 -1.00 -0.26
N GLU A 396 -20.12 -2.13 -0.62
CA GLU A 396 -20.62 -3.10 0.34
C GLU A 396 -19.49 -3.89 0.98
N THR A 397 -19.53 -4.01 2.32
CA THR A 397 -18.60 -4.84 3.08
C THR A 397 -19.12 -6.26 3.23
N GLU A 398 -18.26 -7.20 3.64
CA GLU A 398 -18.66 -8.60 3.90
C GLU A 398 -19.75 -8.73 4.99
N GLU A 399 -19.86 -7.74 5.88
CA GLU A 399 -20.88 -7.69 6.93
C GLU A 399 -22.21 -7.05 6.47
N GLY A 400 -22.29 -6.61 5.21
CA GLY A 400 -23.46 -5.94 4.65
C GLY A 400 -23.58 -4.47 5.07
N TYR A 401 -22.50 -3.85 5.54
CA TYR A 401 -22.43 -2.40 5.68
C TYR A 401 -22.04 -1.76 4.35
N VAL A 402 -22.20 -0.45 4.25
CA VAL A 402 -21.80 0.31 3.07
C VAL A 402 -20.75 1.34 3.47
N SER A 403 -19.58 1.26 2.83
CA SER A 403 -18.46 2.19 3.03
C SER A 403 -18.58 3.39 2.10
N PHE A 404 -18.31 4.57 2.64
CA PHE A 404 -18.16 5.83 1.90
C PHE A 404 -16.85 6.49 2.26
N CYS A 405 -16.28 7.22 1.29
CA CYS A 405 -15.09 8.03 1.50
C CYS A 405 -15.24 9.39 0.81
N ALA A 406 -14.81 10.45 1.48
CA ALA A 406 -14.72 11.76 0.87
C ALA A 406 -13.36 12.39 1.17
N THR A 407 -12.64 12.76 0.10
CA THR A 407 -11.35 13.43 0.20
C THR A 407 -11.52 14.94 -0.02
N GLU A 408 -10.42 15.69 0.04
CA GLU A 408 -10.38 17.14 -0.23
C GLU A 408 -10.86 17.50 -1.65
N ARG A 409 -10.97 16.53 -2.54
CA ARG A 409 -11.50 16.73 -3.90
C ARG A 409 -13.01 16.87 -3.94
N ARG A 410 -13.71 16.41 -2.92
CA ARG A 410 -15.17 16.42 -2.90
C ARG A 410 -15.68 17.79 -2.46
N THR A 411 -16.43 18.43 -3.34
CA THR A 411 -17.08 19.70 -3.03
C THR A 411 -18.41 19.49 -2.30
N LYS A 412 -18.84 20.51 -1.54
CA LYS A 412 -20.16 20.48 -0.89
C LYS A 412 -21.28 20.21 -1.89
N ALA A 413 -21.23 20.82 -3.08
CA ALA A 413 -22.26 20.62 -4.11
C ALA A 413 -22.31 19.18 -4.63
N GLU A 414 -21.16 18.51 -4.75
CA GLU A 414 -21.12 17.08 -5.13
C GLU A 414 -21.68 16.20 -4.03
N ILE A 415 -21.38 16.48 -2.77
CA ILE A 415 -21.94 15.76 -1.61
C ILE A 415 -23.47 15.96 -1.55
N ASP A 416 -23.96 17.20 -1.69
CA ASP A 416 -25.38 17.49 -1.71
C ASP A 416 -26.13 16.75 -2.84
N ALA A 417 -25.50 16.66 -4.03
CA ALA A 417 -26.06 15.93 -5.17
C ALA A 417 -26.14 14.42 -4.92
N LEU A 418 -25.08 13.83 -4.36
CA LEU A 418 -25.07 12.42 -3.96
C LEU A 418 -26.17 12.14 -2.93
N VAL A 419 -26.29 12.97 -1.89
CA VAL A 419 -27.30 12.83 -0.84
C VAL A 419 -28.73 12.97 -1.40
N ALA A 420 -28.95 13.84 -2.38
CA ALA A 420 -30.25 13.97 -3.04
C ALA A 420 -30.66 12.66 -3.76
N LEU A 421 -29.72 12.01 -4.48
CA LEU A 421 -29.97 10.71 -5.11
C LEU A 421 -30.28 9.61 -4.09
N VAL A 422 -29.57 9.60 -2.96
CA VAL A 422 -29.84 8.66 -1.85
C VAL A 422 -31.26 8.82 -1.29
N LYS A 423 -31.76 10.05 -1.16
CA LYS A 423 -33.14 10.29 -0.70
C LYS A 423 -34.19 9.67 -1.61
N GLU A 424 -33.89 9.59 -2.92
CA GLU A 424 -34.78 9.01 -3.94
C GLU A 424 -34.59 7.48 -4.10
N ALA A 425 -33.52 6.90 -3.57
CA ALA A 425 -33.22 5.47 -3.58
C ALA A 425 -34.06 4.68 -2.51
#